data_17b6869165600ecce8d73ca9b11ce1ae
#
_entry.id   17b6869165600ecce8d73ca9b11ce1ae
#
_cell.length_a   1.000
_cell.length_b   1.000
_cell.length_c   1.000
_cell.angle_alpha   90.00
_cell.angle_beta   90.00
_cell.angle_gamma   90.00
#
_symmetry.space_group_name_H-M   'P 1'
#
loop_
_entity.id
_entity.type
_entity.pdbx_description
1 polymer ?
#
loop_
_entity_poly.entity_id
_entity_poly.type
_entity_poly.pdbx_seq_one_letter_code
_entity_poly.pdbx_strand_id
1 'polypeptide(L)'
;MKENEMRLLYIVTKGMEDPTLASVPLHIAANGSLDIGQEVWVVLAGDATDLVIEDNLQRLEGVGVPPARELLGKLKEHDVPVYV
;
A
#
# COMPACT_ATOMS: atom_id res chain seq x y z
N MET A 1 -27.07 -2.94 5.28
CA MET A 1 -25.61 -2.84 5.44
C MET A 1 -25.16 -1.44 5.03
N LYS A 2 -24.24 -0.89 5.74
CA LYS A 2 -23.67 0.41 5.40
C LYS A 2 -22.60 0.22 4.34
N GLU A 3 -22.58 1.09 3.35
CA GLU A 3 -21.62 0.96 2.25
C GLU A 3 -20.19 1.14 2.73
N ASN A 4 -19.95 1.86 3.84
CA ASN A 4 -18.60 2.05 4.36
C ASN A 4 -18.11 0.91 5.25
N GLU A 5 -18.88 -0.18 5.37
CA GLU A 5 -18.42 -1.36 6.09
C GLU A 5 -17.60 -2.31 5.22
N MET A 6 -17.40 -1.96 3.96
CA MET A 6 -16.61 -2.78 3.06
C MET A 6 -15.16 -2.86 3.56
N ARG A 7 -14.63 -4.07 3.52
CA ARG A 7 -13.24 -4.36 3.90
C ARG A 7 -12.47 -4.81 2.69
N LEU A 8 -11.30 -4.23 2.49
CA LEU A 8 -10.48 -4.51 1.33
C LEU A 8 -9.11 -5.00 1.76
N LEU A 9 -8.70 -6.10 1.15
CA LEU A 9 -7.35 -6.64 1.33
C LEU A 9 -6.58 -6.38 0.05
N TYR A 10 -5.53 -5.58 0.15
CA TYR A 10 -4.63 -5.33 -0.97
C TYR A 10 -3.41 -6.21 -0.86
N ILE A 11 -3.18 -7.01 -1.90
CA ILE A 11 -2.01 -7.89 -1.95
C ILE A 11 -1.03 -7.28 -2.93
N VAL A 12 0.13 -6.87 -2.42
CA VAL A 12 1.21 -6.33 -3.24
C VAL A 12 2.15 -7.48 -3.57
N THR A 13 2.37 -7.73 -4.85
CA THR A 13 3.19 -8.86 -5.30
C THR A 13 4.45 -8.44 -6.04
N LYS A 14 4.64 -7.14 -6.29
CA LYS A 14 5.83 -6.59 -6.90
C LYS A 14 6.62 -5.79 -5.87
N GLY A 15 7.95 -5.87 -5.96
CA GLY A 15 8.83 -5.14 -5.08
C GLY A 15 9.66 -4.13 -5.82
N MET A 16 10.93 -4.00 -5.43
CA MET A 16 11.83 -3.00 -6.03
C MET A 16 12.10 -3.24 -7.52
N GLU A 17 11.83 -4.43 -8.03
CA GLU A 17 12.01 -4.73 -9.44
C GLU A 17 10.98 -4.02 -10.34
N ASP A 18 9.85 -3.62 -9.78
CA ASP A 18 8.81 -2.91 -10.52
C ASP A 18 8.16 -1.87 -9.61
N PRO A 19 8.82 -0.72 -9.42
CA PRO A 19 8.35 0.28 -8.46
C PRO A 19 6.95 0.81 -8.74
N THR A 20 6.58 0.95 -10.01
CA THR A 20 5.27 1.46 -10.37
C THR A 20 4.17 0.48 -9.98
N LEU A 21 4.31 -0.80 -10.38
CA LEU A 21 3.31 -1.80 -10.04
C LEU A 21 3.28 -2.11 -8.54
N ALA A 22 4.41 -1.97 -7.85
CA ALA A 22 4.44 -2.12 -6.39
C ALA A 22 3.67 -0.99 -5.71
N SER A 23 3.72 0.21 -6.27
CA SER A 23 3.11 1.40 -5.66
C SER A 23 1.61 1.52 -5.93
N VAL A 24 1.10 0.96 -7.03
CA VAL A 24 -0.30 1.11 -7.42
C VAL A 24 -1.27 0.63 -6.34
N PRO A 25 -1.13 -0.59 -5.78
CA PRO A 25 -2.05 -1.01 -4.71
C PRO A 25 -1.98 -0.12 -3.49
N LEU A 26 -0.78 0.34 -3.13
CA LEU A 26 -0.61 1.24 -1.99
C LEU A 26 -1.31 2.58 -2.24
N HIS A 27 -1.22 3.08 -3.46
CA HIS A 27 -1.87 4.33 -3.84
C HIS A 27 -3.39 4.20 -3.79
N ILE A 28 -3.94 3.11 -4.33
CA ILE A 28 -5.38 2.87 -4.30
C ILE A 28 -5.87 2.72 -2.86
N ALA A 29 -5.12 2.01 -2.03
CA ALA A 29 -5.49 1.84 -0.63
C ALA A 29 -5.48 3.18 0.12
N ALA A 30 -4.41 3.95 0.00
CA ALA A 30 -4.23 5.18 0.77
C ALA A 30 -5.10 6.33 0.26
N ASN A 31 -5.19 6.52 -1.05
CA ASN A 31 -5.85 7.67 -1.64
C ASN A 31 -7.17 7.35 -2.33
N GLY A 32 -7.57 6.09 -2.30
CA GLY A 32 -8.88 5.66 -2.78
C GLY A 32 -9.74 5.14 -1.66
N SER A 33 -9.41 3.95 -1.18
CA SER A 33 -10.27 3.25 -0.20
C SER A 33 -10.39 3.99 1.13
N LEU A 34 -9.29 4.49 1.68
CA LEU A 34 -9.35 5.22 2.94
C LEU A 34 -10.15 6.51 2.82
N ASP A 35 -10.03 7.21 1.68
CA ASP A 35 -10.72 8.47 1.48
C ASP A 35 -12.24 8.31 1.43
N ILE A 36 -12.74 7.14 1.11
CA ILE A 36 -14.18 6.86 1.12
C ILE A 36 -14.62 6.02 2.31
N GLY A 37 -13.77 5.90 3.33
CA GLY A 37 -14.13 5.28 4.58
C GLY A 37 -14.11 3.77 4.61
N GLN A 38 -13.45 3.13 3.67
CA GLN A 38 -13.31 1.67 3.66
C GLN A 38 -12.22 1.22 4.60
N GLU A 39 -12.42 0.04 5.21
CA GLU A 39 -11.39 -0.60 6.02
C GLU A 39 -10.40 -1.31 5.11
N VAL A 40 -9.12 -1.11 5.35
CA VAL A 40 -8.07 -1.58 4.46
C VAL A 40 -7.05 -2.41 5.22
N TRP A 41 -6.62 -3.50 4.60
CA TRP A 41 -5.48 -4.31 5.03
C TRP A 41 -4.55 -4.49 3.85
N VAL A 42 -3.24 -4.56 4.12
CA VAL A 42 -2.22 -4.71 3.09
C VAL A 42 -1.36 -5.93 3.41
N VAL A 43 -1.10 -6.75 2.40
CA VAL A 43 -0.20 -7.89 2.50
C VAL A 43 0.88 -7.75 1.45
N LEU A 44 2.14 -7.86 1.86
CA LEU A 44 3.28 -7.91 0.95
C LEU A 44 3.64 -9.38 0.75
N ALA A 45 3.52 -9.86 -0.47
CA ALA A 45 3.73 -11.28 -0.80
C ALA A 45 4.65 -11.42 -2.01
N GLY A 46 5.25 -12.58 -2.18
CA GLY A 46 6.12 -12.84 -3.31
C GLY A 46 7.27 -11.84 -3.37
N ASP A 47 7.49 -11.24 -4.53
CA ASP A 47 8.58 -10.29 -4.73
C ASP A 47 8.44 -9.06 -3.85
N ALA A 48 7.23 -8.72 -3.40
CA ALA A 48 7.02 -7.57 -2.54
C ALA A 48 7.62 -7.73 -1.15
N THR A 49 8.00 -8.95 -0.75
CA THR A 49 8.63 -9.14 0.55
C THR A 49 9.98 -8.43 0.66
N ASP A 50 10.61 -8.08 -0.46
CA ASP A 50 11.85 -7.32 -0.41
C ASP A 50 11.65 -5.87 0.04
N LEU A 51 10.42 -5.38 0.01
CA LEU A 51 10.14 -4.00 0.40
C LEU A 51 10.41 -3.73 1.87
N VAL A 52 10.38 -4.76 2.71
CA VAL A 52 10.66 -4.59 4.14
C VAL A 52 12.15 -4.69 4.46
N ILE A 53 12.99 -4.93 3.45
CA ILE A 53 14.43 -5.03 3.65
C ILE A 53 15.04 -3.63 3.66
N GLU A 54 15.83 -3.33 4.70
CA GLU A 54 16.51 -2.04 4.84
C GLU A 54 15.54 -0.86 4.68
N ASP A 55 15.86 0.08 3.81
CA ASP A 55 15.05 1.28 3.57
C ASP A 55 14.29 1.25 2.25
N ASN A 56 14.04 0.05 1.71
CA ASN A 56 13.41 -0.08 0.40
C ASN A 56 12.06 0.65 0.30
N LEU A 57 11.21 0.54 1.32
CA LEU A 57 9.92 1.25 1.30
C LEU A 57 10.09 2.77 1.28
N GLN A 58 11.16 3.29 1.88
CA GLN A 58 11.43 4.72 1.86
C GLN A 58 11.93 5.19 0.49
N ARG A 59 12.52 4.29 -0.29
CA ARG A 59 13.08 4.61 -1.60
C ARG A 59 12.15 4.27 -2.76
N LEU A 60 11.07 3.55 -2.52
CA LEU A 60 10.18 3.09 -3.59
C LEU A 60 9.42 4.26 -4.19
N GLU A 61 9.64 4.50 -5.48
CA GLU A 61 8.94 5.55 -6.22
C GLU A 61 8.55 5.03 -7.60
N GLY A 62 7.24 4.99 -7.85
CA GLY A 62 6.72 4.61 -9.15
C GLY A 62 6.53 5.82 -10.05
N VAL A 63 6.18 5.57 -11.30
CA VAL A 63 5.90 6.60 -12.30
C VAL A 63 4.42 6.93 -12.25
N GLY A 64 4.09 8.21 -12.10
CA GLY A 64 2.70 8.67 -12.13
C GLY A 64 1.92 8.40 -10.85
N VAL A 65 2.59 8.03 -9.77
CA VAL A 65 1.98 7.79 -8.46
C VAL A 65 2.82 8.47 -7.39
N PRO A 66 2.24 8.79 -6.22
CA PRO A 66 3.02 9.38 -5.14
C PRO A 66 4.11 8.42 -4.65
N PRO A 67 5.20 8.95 -4.06
CA PRO A 67 6.22 8.09 -3.47
C PRO A 67 5.63 7.19 -2.37
N ALA A 68 6.14 5.97 -2.29
CA ALA A 68 5.63 5.01 -1.31
C ALA A 68 5.73 5.52 0.13
N ARG A 69 6.74 6.30 0.46
CA ARG A 69 6.89 6.86 1.81
C ARG A 69 5.71 7.74 2.20
N GLU A 70 5.12 8.48 1.25
CA GLU A 70 3.93 9.27 1.51
C GLU A 70 2.69 8.38 1.69
N LEU A 71 2.57 7.37 0.84
CA LEU A 71 1.45 6.42 0.92
C LEU A 71 1.47 5.66 2.24
N LEU A 72 2.65 5.21 2.64
CA LEU A 72 2.81 4.51 3.91
C LEU A 72 2.51 5.41 5.10
N GLY A 73 2.90 6.69 5.01
CA GLY A 73 2.58 7.65 6.06
C GLY A 73 1.07 7.77 6.27
N LYS A 74 0.32 7.83 5.18
CA LYS A 74 -1.14 7.92 5.26
C LYS A 74 -1.75 6.62 5.79
N LEU A 75 -1.26 5.47 5.34
CA LEU A 75 -1.73 4.18 5.86
C LEU A 75 -1.46 4.08 7.36
N LYS A 76 -0.30 4.52 7.81
CA LYS A 76 0.07 4.49 9.20
C LYS A 76 -0.80 5.40 10.06
N GLU A 77 -1.12 6.59 9.55
CA GLU A 77 -2.02 7.53 10.24
C GLU A 77 -3.39 6.91 10.48
N HIS A 78 -3.84 6.01 9.62
CA HIS A 78 -5.13 5.36 9.72
C HIS A 78 -5.04 3.96 10.34
N ASP A 79 -3.89 3.63 10.93
CA ASP A 79 -3.67 2.34 11.60
C ASP A 79 -3.93 1.13 10.70
N VAL A 80 -3.59 1.25 9.43
CA VAL A 80 -3.75 0.15 8.48
C VAL A 80 -2.69 -0.92 8.72
N PRO A 81 -3.08 -2.17 8.99
CA PRO A 81 -2.10 -3.24 9.17
C PRO A 81 -1.42 -3.58 7.84
N VAL A 82 -0.11 -3.76 7.90
CA VAL A 82 0.67 -4.23 6.75
C VAL A 82 1.36 -5.53 7.17
N TYR A 83 1.00 -6.61 6.53
CA TYR A 83 1.54 -7.94 6.83
C TYR A 83 2.52 -8.36 5.74
N VAL A 84 3.44 -9.23 6.14
CA VAL A 84 4.45 -9.76 5.22
C VAL A 84 4.38 -11.28 5.20
#